data_4412820a7be75600e3f5a28d7a333081
#
_entry.id   4412820a7be75600e3f5a28d7a333081
#
_cell.length_a   1.000
_cell.length_b   1.000
_cell.length_c   1.000
_cell.angle_alpha   90.00
_cell.angle_beta   90.00
_cell.angle_gamma   90.00
#
_symmetry.space_group_name_H-M   'P 1'
#
loop_
_entity.id
_entity.type
_entity.pdbx_description
1 polymer ?
#
loop_
_entity_poly.entity_id
_entity_poly.type
_entity_poly.pdbx_seq_one_letter_code
_entity_poly.pdbx_strand_id
1 'polypeptide(L)'
;MGGTGFIGAALTRQLSVQRQLNELMMLIHRRAPFRELEQIDTNTGELGSFDLSLLDRFQPDTIVHLARRSGRGSIGRFLAARSGARANRRIIDHLNRQGLKPHVIYVSGTLVYGDCGDVPVDEERPLRPIAFAREYVKAERPWMEALQEGGMPVTILRPPWIIGKDSWFASFYLKSMAKDGTVPLFGDGRNWMSLIDVEDCAGLIAHAVRHAAPGRYYNLFVPGACITQREFAERLADLTQTRIRPVSIPETRRRFGRAVAEAMTFSVASATRYPEFIAGYSFKHPSIDAMIRNNLPAGARS
;
A
#
# COMPACT_ATOMS: atom_id res chain seq x y z
N MET A 1 8.85 10.31 -0.06
CA MET A 1 8.41 10.46 -1.46
C MET A 1 6.99 9.91 -1.61
N GLY A 2 6.05 10.65 -2.21
CA GLY A 2 4.64 10.22 -2.34
C GLY A 2 3.76 10.51 -1.13
N GLY A 3 4.14 11.45 -0.27
CA GLY A 3 3.42 11.83 0.94
C GLY A 3 2.01 12.41 0.72
N THR A 4 1.66 12.80 -0.50
CA THR A 4 0.31 13.28 -0.87
C THR A 4 -0.60 12.17 -1.42
N GLY A 5 -0.09 10.93 -1.56
CA GLY A 5 -0.88 9.78 -1.99
C GLY A 5 -1.76 9.23 -0.87
N PHE A 6 -2.56 8.20 -1.18
CA PHE A 6 -3.53 7.58 -0.26
C PHE A 6 -2.91 7.18 1.09
N ILE A 7 -1.85 6.35 1.10
CA ILE A 7 -1.13 5.98 2.31
C ILE A 7 -0.27 7.15 2.81
N GLY A 8 0.36 7.87 1.87
CA GLY A 8 1.27 8.96 2.18
C GLY A 8 0.62 10.09 2.98
N ALA A 9 -0.63 10.44 2.68
CA ALA A 9 -1.38 11.46 3.42
C ALA A 9 -1.62 11.05 4.88
N ALA A 10 -1.96 9.77 5.12
CA ALA A 10 -2.10 9.25 6.48
C ALA A 10 -0.76 9.22 7.23
N LEU A 11 0.31 8.79 6.56
CA LEU A 11 1.66 8.79 7.12
C LEU A 11 2.14 10.22 7.46
N THR A 12 1.92 11.16 6.55
CA THR A 12 2.31 12.56 6.77
C THR A 12 1.64 13.15 8.01
N ARG A 13 0.34 12.90 8.20
CA ARG A 13 -0.39 13.34 9.41
C ARG A 13 0.22 12.74 10.68
N GLN A 14 0.56 11.47 10.67
CA GLN A 14 1.15 10.80 11.85
C GLN A 14 2.55 11.32 12.16
N LEU A 15 3.39 11.53 11.14
CA LEU A 15 4.74 12.05 11.32
C LEU A 15 4.74 13.54 11.71
N SER A 16 3.78 14.33 11.23
CA SER A 16 3.67 15.76 11.58
C SER A 16 3.37 15.99 13.06
N VAL A 17 2.65 15.08 13.70
CA VAL A 17 2.41 15.14 15.17
C VAL A 17 3.69 14.87 15.97
N GLN A 18 4.66 14.16 15.40
CA GLN A 18 5.91 13.78 16.05
C GLN A 18 7.09 14.72 15.70
N ARG A 19 6.84 15.92 15.25
CA ARG A 19 7.82 16.88 14.71
C ARG A 19 8.97 17.24 15.63
N GLN A 20 8.77 17.18 16.92
CA GLN A 20 9.84 17.48 17.88
C GLN A 20 11.00 16.46 17.81
N LEU A 21 10.81 15.34 17.12
CA LEU A 21 11.76 14.25 17.03
C LEU A 21 12.38 14.06 15.64
N ASN A 22 11.81 14.69 14.59
CA ASN A 22 12.24 14.43 13.21
C ASN A 22 12.16 15.70 12.34
N GLU A 23 13.19 15.95 11.57
CA GLU A 23 13.15 16.86 10.44
C GLU A 23 12.55 16.13 9.23
N LEU A 24 11.50 16.71 8.63
CA LEU A 24 10.76 16.09 7.55
C LEU A 24 10.82 16.92 6.27
N MET A 25 11.29 16.30 5.18
CA MET A 25 11.21 16.83 3.83
C MET A 25 10.28 15.96 2.98
N MET A 26 9.39 16.56 2.22
CA MET A 26 8.47 15.86 1.34
C MET A 26 8.68 16.22 -0.12
N LEU A 27 8.92 15.21 -0.96
CA LEU A 27 8.83 15.36 -2.41
C LEU A 27 7.36 15.20 -2.83
N ILE A 28 6.79 16.25 -3.41
CA ILE A 28 5.41 16.29 -3.93
C ILE A 28 5.43 16.46 -5.45
N HIS A 29 4.55 15.74 -6.16
CA HIS A 29 4.38 15.89 -7.61
C HIS A 29 3.36 16.99 -7.95
N ARG A 30 2.27 17.09 -7.18
CA ARG A 30 1.24 18.12 -7.28
C ARG A 30 0.95 18.66 -5.89
N ARG A 31 0.70 19.96 -5.79
CA ARG A 31 0.31 20.56 -4.52
C ARG A 31 -1.00 19.90 -4.06
N ALA A 32 -0.96 19.18 -2.95
CA ALA A 32 -2.16 18.68 -2.30
C ALA A 32 -2.65 19.74 -1.31
N PRO A 33 -3.93 20.09 -1.31
CA PRO A 33 -4.49 21.08 -0.39
C PRO A 33 -4.82 20.40 0.96
N PHE A 34 -3.84 19.97 1.72
CA PHE A 34 -4.09 19.54 3.09
C PHE A 34 -3.15 20.25 4.06
N ARG A 35 -3.73 20.59 5.20
CA ARG A 35 -3.23 21.53 6.20
C ARG A 35 -1.86 21.15 6.75
N GLU A 36 -1.58 19.87 6.85
CA GLU A 36 -0.35 19.32 7.40
C GLU A 36 0.89 19.63 6.53
N LEU A 37 0.70 19.90 5.24
CA LEU A 37 1.80 20.29 4.35
C LEU A 37 2.35 21.69 4.61
N GLU A 38 1.55 22.61 5.17
CA GLU A 38 1.99 23.98 5.46
C GLU A 38 3.13 24.02 6.48
N GLN A 39 3.30 22.92 7.18
CA GLN A 39 4.28 22.79 8.25
C GLN A 39 5.46 21.90 7.91
N ILE A 40 5.56 21.31 6.72
CA ILE A 40 6.61 20.38 6.29
C ILE A 40 7.36 21.01 5.12
N ASP A 41 8.68 20.89 5.11
CA ASP A 41 9.48 21.29 3.96
C ASP A 41 9.07 20.48 2.73
N THR A 42 8.56 21.19 1.73
CA THR A 42 8.08 20.56 0.49
C THR A 42 8.91 20.97 -0.71
N ASN A 43 9.29 19.97 -1.51
CA ASN A 43 9.91 20.19 -2.80
C ASN A 43 9.01 19.61 -3.89
N THR A 44 8.78 20.34 -4.95
CA THR A 44 7.93 19.89 -6.06
C THR A 44 8.78 19.22 -7.14
N GLY A 45 8.36 18.02 -7.57
CA GLY A 45 9.03 17.34 -8.66
C GLY A 45 8.40 16.00 -9.00
N GLU A 46 8.53 15.58 -10.25
CA GLU A 46 8.19 14.21 -10.64
C GLU A 46 9.27 13.22 -10.18
N LEU A 47 8.86 12.02 -9.80
CA LEU A 47 9.76 10.94 -9.35
C LEU A 47 10.93 10.69 -10.33
N GLY A 48 10.67 10.84 -11.64
CA GLY A 48 11.67 10.59 -12.68
C GLY A 48 12.63 11.74 -12.98
N SER A 49 12.34 12.95 -12.50
CA SER A 49 13.06 14.16 -12.92
C SER A 49 13.30 15.20 -11.83
N PHE A 50 12.88 14.94 -10.57
CA PHE A 50 13.18 15.88 -9.49
C PHE A 50 14.69 16.08 -9.30
N ASP A 51 15.07 17.22 -8.77
CA ASP A 51 16.46 17.56 -8.49
C ASP A 51 17.03 16.68 -7.37
N LEU A 52 17.92 15.75 -7.72
CA LEU A 52 18.55 14.84 -6.76
C LEU A 52 19.51 15.54 -5.79
N SER A 53 20.00 16.76 -6.10
CA SER A 53 20.80 17.53 -5.16
C SER A 53 20.05 17.91 -3.87
N LEU A 54 18.71 17.76 -3.87
CA LEU A 54 17.92 17.83 -2.66
C LEU A 54 18.35 16.78 -1.62
N LEU A 55 18.70 15.58 -2.08
CA LEU A 55 19.19 14.50 -1.19
C LEU A 55 20.56 14.85 -0.60
N ASP A 56 21.42 15.50 -1.40
CA ASP A 56 22.75 15.94 -0.97
C ASP A 56 22.67 17.04 0.09
N ARG A 57 21.74 17.98 -0.07
CA ARG A 57 21.53 19.10 0.86
C ARG A 57 20.83 18.65 2.14
N PHE A 58 19.81 17.80 2.02
CA PHE A 58 19.02 17.34 3.17
C PHE A 58 19.69 16.22 3.94
N GLN A 59 20.50 15.38 3.29
CA GLN A 59 21.20 14.24 3.87
C GLN A 59 20.29 13.36 4.74
N PRO A 60 19.22 12.78 4.18
CA PRO A 60 18.24 12.05 4.99
C PRO A 60 18.85 10.78 5.60
N ASP A 61 18.58 10.52 6.87
CA ASP A 61 18.85 9.24 7.52
C ASP A 61 17.91 8.13 6.99
N THR A 62 16.69 8.52 6.64
CA THR A 62 15.67 7.60 6.15
C THR A 62 14.90 8.18 4.96
N ILE A 63 14.66 7.36 3.94
CA ILE A 63 13.81 7.69 2.79
C ILE A 63 12.61 6.75 2.78
N VAL A 64 11.40 7.25 3.09
CA VAL A 64 10.16 6.48 2.86
C VAL A 64 9.67 6.71 1.44
N HIS A 65 9.62 5.64 0.65
CA HIS A 65 9.29 5.68 -0.76
C HIS A 65 7.93 5.03 -1.05
N LEU A 66 6.87 5.85 -1.08
CA LEU A 66 5.49 5.50 -1.41
C LEU A 66 5.11 5.90 -2.84
N ALA A 67 5.98 6.67 -3.52
CA ALA A 67 5.67 7.25 -4.82
C ALA A 67 5.60 6.16 -5.89
N ARG A 68 4.52 6.16 -6.65
CA ARG A 68 4.30 5.24 -7.76
C ARG A 68 3.83 5.99 -9.00
N ARG A 69 4.41 5.69 -10.14
CA ARG A 69 3.88 6.19 -11.43
C ARG A 69 2.67 5.35 -11.82
N SER A 70 1.62 6.01 -12.26
CA SER A 70 0.39 5.37 -12.72
C SER A 70 0.20 5.56 -14.23
N GLY A 71 -0.51 4.63 -14.86
CA GLY A 71 -0.86 4.70 -16.28
C GLY A 71 -2.22 4.05 -16.55
N ARG A 72 -2.94 4.57 -17.54
CA ARG A 72 -4.24 4.01 -17.96
C ARG A 72 -4.02 2.89 -18.99
N GLY A 73 -4.84 1.85 -18.91
CA GLY A 73 -4.75 0.70 -19.80
C GLY A 73 -3.48 -0.14 -19.59
N SER A 74 -3.29 -1.18 -20.40
CA SER A 74 -2.11 -2.07 -20.30
C SER A 74 -0.82 -1.37 -20.73
N ILE A 75 -0.86 -0.66 -21.84
CA ILE A 75 0.32 0.08 -22.38
C ILE A 75 0.74 1.18 -21.41
N GLY A 76 -0.22 1.98 -20.92
CA GLY A 76 0.08 3.05 -19.96
C GLY A 76 0.69 2.52 -18.66
N ARG A 77 0.20 1.41 -18.13
CA ARG A 77 0.80 0.75 -16.95
C ARG A 77 2.20 0.24 -17.23
N PHE A 78 2.43 -0.40 -18.39
CA PHE A 78 3.77 -0.86 -18.80
C PHE A 78 4.78 0.28 -18.89
N LEU A 79 4.41 1.40 -19.53
CA LEU A 79 5.26 2.59 -19.65
C LEU A 79 5.53 3.22 -18.27
N ALA A 80 4.51 3.30 -17.42
CA ALA A 80 4.63 3.79 -16.04
C ALA A 80 5.59 2.94 -15.22
N ALA A 81 5.52 1.61 -15.35
CA ALA A 81 6.41 0.69 -14.64
C ALA A 81 7.87 0.85 -15.08
N ARG A 82 8.13 0.92 -16.39
CA ARG A 82 9.47 1.16 -16.91
C ARG A 82 10.03 2.51 -16.46
N SER A 83 9.20 3.54 -16.51
CA SER A 83 9.57 4.88 -16.04
C SER A 83 9.81 4.89 -14.53
N GLY A 84 8.99 4.18 -13.74
CA GLY A 84 9.20 4.00 -12.31
C GLY A 84 10.51 3.28 -11.97
N ALA A 85 10.81 2.18 -12.68
CA ALA A 85 12.07 1.46 -12.51
C ALA A 85 13.30 2.34 -12.83
N ARG A 86 13.25 3.12 -13.92
CA ARG A 86 14.33 4.08 -14.24
C ARG A 86 14.49 5.15 -13.18
N ALA A 87 13.38 5.67 -12.67
CA ALA A 87 13.41 6.68 -11.60
C ALA A 87 14.04 6.11 -10.32
N ASN A 88 13.68 4.89 -9.94
CA ASN A 88 14.25 4.22 -8.77
C ASN A 88 15.74 3.95 -8.97
N ARG A 89 16.16 3.45 -10.16
CA ARG A 89 17.57 3.26 -10.47
C ARG A 89 18.34 4.58 -10.39
N ARG A 90 17.81 5.68 -10.97
CA ARG A 90 18.42 7.02 -10.91
C ARG A 90 18.66 7.49 -9.47
N ILE A 91 17.74 7.21 -8.54
CA ILE A 91 17.90 7.54 -7.12
C ILE A 91 19.02 6.69 -6.50
N ILE A 92 19.00 5.37 -6.72
CA ILE A 92 20.03 4.44 -6.21
C ILE A 92 21.41 4.84 -6.70
N ASP A 93 21.56 5.09 -8.03
CA ASP A 93 22.83 5.47 -8.63
C ASP A 93 23.35 6.80 -8.09
N HIS A 94 22.45 7.75 -7.79
CA HIS A 94 22.82 9.02 -7.18
C HIS A 94 23.30 8.83 -5.74
N LEU A 95 22.54 8.13 -4.92
CA LEU A 95 22.92 7.84 -3.54
C LEU A 95 24.28 7.13 -3.44
N ASN A 96 24.50 6.14 -4.32
CA ASN A 96 25.77 5.43 -4.39
C ASN A 96 26.94 6.34 -4.81
N ARG A 97 26.75 7.20 -5.83
CA ARG A 97 27.79 8.13 -6.28
C ARG A 97 28.16 9.17 -5.23
N GLN A 98 27.20 9.61 -4.43
CA GLN A 98 27.41 10.59 -3.36
C GLN A 98 27.86 9.94 -2.04
N GLY A 99 27.93 8.61 -1.98
CA GLY A 99 28.27 7.89 -0.75
C GLY A 99 27.19 7.99 0.34
N LEU A 100 25.98 8.42 -0.03
CA LEU A 100 24.85 8.52 0.90
C LEU A 100 24.22 7.14 1.12
N LYS A 101 24.00 6.77 2.37
CA LYS A 101 23.43 5.47 2.75
C LYS A 101 22.20 5.61 3.67
N PRO A 102 21.15 6.34 3.24
CA PRO A 102 19.93 6.40 4.02
C PRO A 102 19.29 5.01 4.12
N HIS A 103 18.58 4.74 5.20
CA HIS A 103 17.69 3.58 5.25
C HIS A 103 16.50 3.82 4.33
N VAL A 104 16.41 3.09 3.23
CA VAL A 104 15.32 3.23 2.28
C VAL A 104 14.20 2.24 2.63
N ILE A 105 13.02 2.77 2.96
CA ILE A 105 11.81 2.00 3.21
C ILE A 105 10.91 2.12 1.97
N TYR A 106 10.91 1.08 1.14
CA TYR A 106 10.09 1.01 -0.07
C TYR A 106 8.76 0.30 0.20
N VAL A 107 7.64 0.92 -0.19
CA VAL A 107 6.30 0.33 0.02
C VAL A 107 5.78 -0.28 -1.27
N SER A 108 5.61 -1.59 -1.26
CA SER A 108 5.08 -2.44 -2.34
C SER A 108 3.64 -2.88 -2.03
N GLY A 109 3.36 -4.18 -2.01
CA GLY A 109 2.08 -4.76 -1.63
C GLY A 109 2.04 -6.27 -1.80
N THR A 110 1.17 -6.97 -1.06
CA THR A 110 1.13 -8.44 -1.04
C THR A 110 0.61 -9.08 -2.35
N LEU A 111 -0.06 -8.34 -3.22
CA LEU A 111 -0.51 -8.86 -4.53
C LEU A 111 0.66 -9.29 -5.46
N VAL A 112 1.89 -8.99 -5.09
CA VAL A 112 3.09 -9.46 -5.78
C VAL A 112 3.31 -10.97 -5.63
N TYR A 113 2.73 -11.59 -4.59
CA TYR A 113 2.82 -13.05 -4.38
C TYR A 113 1.92 -13.86 -5.33
N GLY A 114 0.86 -13.23 -5.87
CA GLY A 114 -0.11 -13.87 -6.75
C GLY A 114 -1.20 -14.62 -5.99
N ASP A 115 -1.85 -15.56 -6.67
CA ASP A 115 -2.84 -16.43 -6.06
C ASP A 115 -2.14 -17.52 -5.24
N CYS A 116 -2.40 -17.54 -3.95
CA CYS A 116 -1.77 -18.47 -3.01
C CYS A 116 -2.73 -19.53 -2.47
N GLY A 117 -4.00 -19.53 -2.93
CA GLY A 117 -5.02 -20.43 -2.43
C GLY A 117 -5.20 -20.30 -0.92
N ASP A 118 -5.24 -21.43 -0.22
CA ASP A 118 -5.44 -21.48 1.24
C ASP A 118 -4.13 -21.45 2.03
N VAL A 119 -2.98 -21.27 1.36
CA VAL A 119 -1.67 -21.30 2.03
C VAL A 119 -1.30 -19.89 2.51
N PRO A 120 -1.04 -19.71 3.82
CA PRO A 120 -0.51 -18.46 4.34
C PRO A 120 0.82 -18.06 3.69
N VAL A 121 1.04 -16.77 3.51
CA VAL A 121 2.13 -16.21 2.72
C VAL A 121 3.02 -15.34 3.58
N ASP A 122 4.23 -15.81 3.85
CA ASP A 122 5.28 -15.03 4.47
C ASP A 122 6.23 -14.37 3.45
N GLU A 123 7.24 -13.69 3.94
CA GLU A 123 8.17 -12.90 3.15
C GLU A 123 9.10 -13.71 2.24
N GLU A 124 9.26 -15.01 2.48
CA GLU A 124 10.09 -15.90 1.64
C GLU A 124 9.33 -16.46 0.42
N ARG A 125 8.01 -16.28 0.38
CA ARG A 125 7.20 -16.76 -0.74
C ARG A 125 7.71 -16.19 -2.07
N PRO A 126 7.99 -17.02 -3.07
CA PRO A 126 8.39 -16.57 -4.41
C PRO A 126 7.33 -15.67 -5.05
N LEU A 127 7.77 -14.60 -5.71
CA LEU A 127 6.86 -13.67 -6.37
C LEU A 127 6.25 -14.29 -7.63
N ARG A 128 4.91 -14.30 -7.69
CA ARG A 128 4.12 -14.71 -8.86
C ARG A 128 3.02 -13.67 -9.12
N PRO A 129 3.39 -12.42 -9.43
CA PRO A 129 2.48 -11.31 -9.40
C PRO A 129 1.29 -11.50 -10.34
N ILE A 130 0.09 -11.19 -9.84
CA ILE A 130 -1.10 -11.06 -10.68
C ILE A 130 -0.91 -9.97 -11.73
N ALA A 131 -1.73 -9.97 -12.79
CA ALA A 131 -1.60 -9.01 -13.88
C ALA A 131 -1.62 -7.55 -13.40
N PHE A 132 -2.39 -7.25 -12.35
CA PHE A 132 -2.42 -5.93 -11.73
C PHE A 132 -1.10 -5.55 -11.05
N ALA A 133 -0.47 -6.51 -10.35
CA ALA A 133 0.75 -6.28 -9.57
C ALA A 133 2.05 -6.46 -10.37
N ARG A 134 1.99 -7.09 -11.54
CA ARG A 134 3.17 -7.38 -12.38
C ARG A 134 3.98 -6.13 -12.70
N GLU A 135 3.30 -5.03 -12.93
CA GLU A 135 3.94 -3.75 -13.22
C GLU A 135 4.56 -3.12 -11.95
N TYR A 136 4.05 -3.46 -10.77
CA TYR A 136 4.64 -3.01 -9.50
C TYR A 136 5.99 -3.67 -9.26
N VAL A 137 6.08 -4.98 -9.47
CA VAL A 137 7.34 -5.73 -9.33
C VAL A 137 8.43 -5.17 -10.25
N LYS A 138 8.07 -4.76 -11.48
CA LYS A 138 9.05 -4.11 -12.37
C LYS A 138 9.62 -2.81 -11.80
N ALA A 139 8.77 -1.98 -11.19
CA ALA A 139 9.21 -0.74 -10.56
C ALA A 139 9.96 -0.99 -9.25
N GLU A 140 9.61 -2.04 -8.50
CA GLU A 140 10.25 -2.48 -7.26
C GLU A 140 11.65 -3.08 -7.50
N ARG A 141 11.86 -3.74 -8.65
CA ARG A 141 13.08 -4.52 -8.94
C ARG A 141 14.40 -3.81 -8.59
N PRO A 142 14.63 -2.52 -8.93
CA PRO A 142 15.89 -1.86 -8.56
C PRO A 142 16.15 -1.85 -7.04
N TRP A 143 15.11 -1.71 -6.23
CA TRP A 143 15.24 -1.76 -4.77
C TRP A 143 15.45 -3.17 -4.24
N MET A 144 14.86 -4.19 -4.90
CA MET A 144 15.12 -5.60 -4.57
C MET A 144 16.57 -5.97 -4.86
N GLU A 145 17.10 -5.53 -6.01
CA GLU A 145 18.50 -5.72 -6.39
C GLU A 145 19.43 -5.03 -5.37
N ALA A 146 19.18 -3.77 -5.04
CA ALA A 146 19.97 -3.03 -4.04
C ALA A 146 19.92 -3.68 -2.64
N LEU A 147 18.77 -4.26 -2.26
CA LEU A 147 18.62 -5.03 -1.02
C LEU A 147 19.48 -6.29 -1.04
N GLN A 148 19.46 -7.05 -2.15
CA GLN A 148 20.22 -8.28 -2.30
C GLN A 148 21.73 -8.05 -2.39
N GLU A 149 22.15 -6.98 -3.05
CA GLU A 149 23.56 -6.59 -3.14
C GLU A 149 24.15 -6.12 -1.80
N GLY A 150 23.29 -5.72 -0.84
CA GLY A 150 23.71 -5.31 0.51
C GLY A 150 24.49 -4.00 0.59
N GLY A 151 24.67 -3.29 -0.53
CA GLY A 151 25.42 -2.03 -0.59
C GLY A 151 24.67 -0.83 0.00
N MET A 152 23.33 -0.91 0.08
CA MET A 152 22.43 0.12 0.59
C MET A 152 21.46 -0.49 1.60
N PRO A 153 21.17 0.19 2.73
CA PRO A 153 20.18 -0.28 3.69
C PRO A 153 18.75 -0.11 3.11
N VAL A 154 18.18 -1.19 2.58
CA VAL A 154 16.82 -1.21 2.02
C VAL A 154 15.92 -2.14 2.81
N THR A 155 14.70 -1.70 3.08
CA THR A 155 13.59 -2.52 3.60
C THR A 155 12.41 -2.41 2.66
N ILE A 156 11.75 -3.52 2.34
CA ILE A 156 10.55 -3.54 1.48
C ILE A 156 9.34 -3.96 2.30
N LEU A 157 8.36 -3.06 2.38
CA LEU A 157 7.11 -3.29 3.08
C LEU A 157 6.01 -3.72 2.10
N ARG A 158 5.24 -4.74 2.46
CA ARG A 158 4.17 -5.31 1.65
C ARG A 158 2.83 -5.27 2.39
N PRO A 159 2.12 -4.15 2.36
CA PRO A 159 0.77 -4.07 2.89
C PRO A 159 -0.21 -4.93 2.07
N PRO A 160 -1.25 -5.48 2.72
CA PRO A 160 -2.31 -6.26 2.08
C PRO A 160 -3.40 -5.38 1.48
N TRP A 161 -4.66 -5.78 1.55
CA TRP A 161 -5.80 -4.96 1.19
C TRP A 161 -6.00 -3.83 2.20
N ILE A 162 -5.77 -2.59 1.77
CA ILE A 162 -5.88 -1.42 2.65
C ILE A 162 -7.29 -0.84 2.55
N ILE A 163 -8.00 -0.77 3.68
CA ILE A 163 -9.30 -0.10 3.77
C ILE A 163 -9.08 1.40 4.03
N GLY A 164 -9.83 2.25 3.33
CA GLY A 164 -9.75 3.70 3.46
C GLY A 164 -10.68 4.41 2.47
N LYS A 165 -10.89 5.72 2.65
CA LYS A 165 -11.83 6.51 1.84
C LYS A 165 -11.55 6.52 0.34
N ASP A 166 -10.26 6.48 -0.05
CA ASP A 166 -9.82 6.52 -1.45
C ASP A 166 -9.30 5.16 -1.94
N SER A 167 -9.67 4.08 -1.26
CA SER A 167 -9.22 2.72 -1.55
C SER A 167 -10.15 1.96 -2.50
N TRP A 168 -9.79 0.70 -2.74
CA TRP A 168 -10.62 -0.31 -3.38
C TRP A 168 -11.98 -0.48 -2.67
N PHE A 169 -12.01 -0.39 -1.32
CA PHE A 169 -13.23 -0.50 -0.52
C PHE A 169 -14.24 0.57 -0.93
N ALA A 170 -13.83 1.84 -0.98
CA ALA A 170 -14.69 2.92 -1.46
C ALA A 170 -15.11 2.71 -2.93
N SER A 171 -14.18 2.27 -3.78
CA SER A 171 -14.42 2.17 -5.23
C SER A 171 -15.31 1.00 -5.63
N PHE A 172 -15.21 -0.16 -4.96
CA PHE A 172 -15.91 -1.38 -5.36
C PHE A 172 -17.09 -1.71 -4.45
N TYR A 173 -17.01 -1.37 -3.16
CA TYR A 173 -18.09 -1.64 -2.21
C TYR A 173 -18.96 -0.40 -1.98
N LEU A 174 -18.44 0.68 -1.42
CA LEU A 174 -19.27 1.83 -1.06
C LEU A 174 -19.99 2.47 -2.26
N LYS A 175 -19.29 2.61 -3.41
CA LYS A 175 -19.94 3.12 -4.64
C LYS A 175 -21.01 2.16 -5.19
N SER A 176 -20.79 0.85 -5.07
CA SER A 176 -21.80 -0.15 -5.47
C SER A 176 -23.01 -0.11 -4.54
N MET A 177 -22.78 -0.01 -3.24
CA MET A 177 -23.85 0.13 -2.24
C MET A 177 -24.67 1.40 -2.48
N ALA A 178 -24.01 2.53 -2.70
CA ALA A 178 -24.70 3.80 -2.97
C ALA A 178 -25.52 3.77 -4.27
N LYS A 179 -25.08 3.01 -5.29
CA LYS A 179 -25.76 2.89 -6.58
C LYS A 179 -26.87 1.84 -6.58
N ASP A 180 -26.56 0.65 -6.07
CA ASP A 180 -27.40 -0.54 -6.26
C ASP A 180 -28.13 -0.93 -4.96
N GLY A 181 -27.88 -0.26 -3.82
CA GLY A 181 -28.43 -0.58 -2.51
C GLY A 181 -28.02 -1.97 -1.99
N THR A 182 -26.89 -2.52 -2.48
CA THR A 182 -26.46 -3.89 -2.16
C THR A 182 -24.96 -3.98 -1.99
N VAL A 183 -24.50 -4.88 -1.11
CA VAL A 183 -23.08 -5.26 -0.98
C VAL A 183 -22.70 -6.25 -2.08
N PRO A 184 -21.73 -5.97 -2.93
CA PRO A 184 -21.31 -6.91 -3.96
C PRO A 184 -20.49 -8.07 -3.37
N LEU A 185 -20.79 -9.29 -3.80
CA LEU A 185 -19.98 -10.49 -3.58
C LEU A 185 -19.38 -10.92 -4.93
N PHE A 186 -18.07 -10.75 -5.11
CA PHE A 186 -17.38 -11.02 -6.37
C PHE A 186 -17.01 -12.49 -6.51
N GLY A 187 -17.40 -13.14 -7.59
CA GLY A 187 -17.17 -14.57 -7.81
C GLY A 187 -17.90 -15.43 -6.78
N ASP A 188 -17.24 -16.45 -6.26
CA ASP A 188 -17.75 -17.30 -5.18
C ASP A 188 -17.38 -16.79 -3.77
N GLY A 189 -16.49 -15.80 -3.71
CA GLY A 189 -16.05 -15.16 -2.47
C GLY A 189 -15.16 -16.03 -1.57
N ARG A 190 -14.62 -17.14 -2.08
CA ARG A 190 -13.77 -18.05 -1.28
C ARG A 190 -12.33 -17.58 -1.11
N ASN A 191 -11.92 -16.59 -1.89
CA ASN A 191 -10.56 -16.07 -1.82
C ASN A 191 -10.28 -15.36 -0.48
N TRP A 192 -9.11 -15.63 0.08
CA TRP A 192 -8.62 -15.03 1.31
C TRP A 192 -8.12 -13.60 1.11
N MET A 193 -8.46 -12.77 2.05
CA MET A 193 -8.07 -11.35 2.10
C MET A 193 -7.50 -11.03 3.48
N SER A 194 -6.24 -10.66 3.56
CA SER A 194 -5.73 -9.95 4.73
C SER A 194 -6.04 -8.47 4.61
N LEU A 195 -6.40 -7.83 5.69
CA LEU A 195 -6.90 -6.46 5.73
C LEU A 195 -6.10 -5.59 6.70
N ILE A 196 -6.02 -4.31 6.38
CA ILE A 196 -5.47 -3.28 7.26
C ILE A 196 -6.16 -1.94 6.99
N ASP A 197 -6.43 -1.16 8.02
CA ASP A 197 -6.87 0.23 7.86
C ASP A 197 -5.72 1.11 7.38
N VAL A 198 -6.01 2.15 6.61
CA VAL A 198 -4.98 3.07 6.07
C VAL A 198 -4.20 3.79 7.17
N GLU A 199 -4.84 4.08 8.31
CA GLU A 199 -4.17 4.71 9.46
C GLU A 199 -3.18 3.73 10.12
N ASP A 200 -3.57 2.48 10.27
CA ASP A 200 -2.69 1.43 10.81
C ASP A 200 -1.58 1.04 9.82
N CYS A 201 -1.88 1.02 8.52
CA CYS A 201 -0.86 0.86 7.48
C CYS A 201 0.20 1.96 7.57
N ALA A 202 -0.23 3.21 7.67
CA ALA A 202 0.67 4.36 7.86
C ALA A 202 1.44 4.28 9.18
N GLY A 203 0.79 3.84 10.25
CA GLY A 203 1.41 3.63 11.56
C GLY A 203 2.49 2.56 11.56
N LEU A 204 2.23 1.42 10.91
CA LEU A 204 3.25 0.37 10.72
C LEU A 204 4.42 0.84 9.85
N ILE A 205 4.18 1.69 8.84
CA ILE A 205 5.27 2.31 8.08
C ILE A 205 6.08 3.26 8.97
N ALA A 206 5.45 4.08 9.80
CA ALA A 206 6.13 4.93 10.78
C ALA A 206 6.88 4.11 11.84
N HIS A 207 6.32 2.97 12.25
CA HIS A 207 6.99 2.00 13.13
C HIS A 207 8.23 1.41 12.45
N ALA A 208 8.13 1.08 11.15
CA ALA A 208 9.25 0.56 10.37
C ALA A 208 10.44 1.54 10.26
N VAL A 209 10.18 2.85 10.21
CA VAL A 209 11.25 3.88 10.23
C VAL A 209 12.17 3.71 11.43
N ARG A 210 11.64 3.25 12.58
CA ARG A 210 12.40 3.11 13.83
C ARG A 210 12.87 1.68 14.14
N HIS A 211 12.14 0.68 13.65
CA HIS A 211 12.27 -0.70 14.14
C HIS A 211 12.55 -1.75 13.06
N ALA A 212 12.35 -1.41 11.78
CA ALA A 212 12.63 -2.36 10.72
C ALA A 212 14.14 -2.52 10.47
N ALA A 213 14.59 -3.76 10.44
CA ALA A 213 15.98 -4.04 10.08
C ALA A 213 16.18 -3.92 8.57
N PRO A 214 17.23 -3.23 8.10
CA PRO A 214 17.62 -3.23 6.70
C PRO A 214 17.89 -4.64 6.17
N GLY A 215 17.75 -4.83 4.85
CA GLY A 215 17.99 -6.11 4.20
C GLY A 215 16.81 -7.09 4.30
N ARG A 216 15.62 -6.62 4.71
CA ARG A 216 14.45 -7.47 4.94
C ARG A 216 13.21 -7.01 4.16
N TYR A 217 12.31 -7.99 3.96
CA TYR A 217 10.93 -7.75 3.57
C TYR A 217 10.05 -7.87 4.82
N TYR A 218 8.95 -7.12 4.87
CA TYR A 218 7.95 -7.24 5.94
C TYR A 218 6.56 -7.19 5.34
N ASN A 219 5.76 -8.21 5.59
CA ASN A 219 4.33 -8.18 5.33
C ASN A 219 3.63 -7.37 6.44
N LEU A 220 2.86 -6.36 6.03
CA LEU A 220 2.10 -5.54 6.98
C LEU A 220 0.65 -6.01 7.00
N PHE A 221 0.15 -6.44 8.16
CA PHE A 221 -1.24 -6.87 8.31
C PHE A 221 -1.66 -6.79 9.78
N VAL A 222 -2.96 -6.84 10.04
CA VAL A 222 -3.50 -6.93 11.39
C VAL A 222 -3.68 -8.41 11.73
N PRO A 223 -3.06 -8.91 12.82
CA PRO A 223 -3.29 -10.27 13.27
C PRO A 223 -4.79 -10.56 13.47
N GLY A 224 -5.27 -11.67 12.93
CA GLY A 224 -6.70 -12.03 12.98
C GLY A 224 -7.59 -11.33 11.94
N ALA A 225 -7.09 -10.35 11.17
CA ALA A 225 -7.84 -9.71 10.10
C ALA A 225 -7.59 -10.34 8.72
N CYS A 226 -7.60 -11.67 8.67
CA CYS A 226 -7.57 -12.46 7.45
C CYS A 226 -8.86 -13.27 7.37
N ILE A 227 -9.69 -12.98 6.38
CA ILE A 227 -10.99 -13.63 6.15
C ILE A 227 -11.23 -13.87 4.68
N THR A 228 -12.25 -14.65 4.34
CA THR A 228 -12.69 -14.79 2.96
C THR A 228 -13.41 -13.51 2.50
N GLN A 229 -13.42 -13.28 1.19
CA GLN A 229 -14.16 -12.16 0.61
C GLN A 229 -15.67 -12.28 0.91
N ARG A 230 -16.19 -13.51 1.02
CA ARG A 230 -17.58 -13.78 1.42
C ARG A 230 -17.84 -13.27 2.85
N GLU A 231 -17.02 -13.68 3.81
CA GLU A 231 -17.14 -13.22 5.20
C GLU A 231 -17.03 -11.70 5.32
N PHE A 232 -16.15 -11.08 4.51
CA PHE A 232 -16.06 -9.63 4.43
C PHE A 232 -17.36 -8.99 3.93
N ALA A 233 -17.97 -9.55 2.86
CA ALA A 233 -19.24 -9.05 2.33
C ALA A 233 -20.38 -9.26 3.33
N GLU A 234 -20.43 -10.38 4.04
CA GLU A 234 -21.40 -10.69 5.08
C GLU A 234 -21.30 -9.70 6.25
N ARG A 235 -20.10 -9.48 6.80
CA ARG A 235 -19.87 -8.49 7.87
C ARG A 235 -20.27 -7.08 7.43
N LEU A 236 -19.92 -6.68 6.21
CA LEU A 236 -20.31 -5.36 5.69
C LEU A 236 -21.82 -5.24 5.53
N ALA A 237 -22.48 -6.29 5.05
CA ALA A 237 -23.95 -6.33 4.90
C ALA A 237 -24.65 -6.24 6.26
N ASP A 238 -24.17 -6.97 7.27
CA ASP A 238 -24.71 -6.95 8.62
C ASP A 238 -24.53 -5.56 9.28
N LEU A 239 -23.33 -4.98 9.18
CA LEU A 239 -23.01 -3.66 9.75
C LEU A 239 -23.79 -2.50 9.10
N THR A 240 -24.27 -2.70 7.87
CA THR A 240 -25.01 -1.68 7.11
C THR A 240 -26.46 -2.03 6.87
N GLN A 241 -26.94 -3.17 7.41
CA GLN A 241 -28.29 -3.71 7.20
C GLN A 241 -28.67 -3.77 5.72
N THR A 242 -27.70 -4.20 4.88
CA THR A 242 -27.82 -4.20 3.42
C THR A 242 -27.77 -5.64 2.89
N ARG A 243 -28.47 -5.92 1.78
CA ARG A 243 -28.46 -7.25 1.17
C ARG A 243 -27.20 -7.48 0.33
N ILE A 244 -26.72 -8.74 0.31
CA ILE A 244 -25.63 -9.17 -0.55
C ILE A 244 -26.14 -9.43 -1.97
N ARG A 245 -25.40 -8.97 -2.98
CA ARG A 245 -25.65 -9.27 -4.40
C ARG A 245 -24.46 -10.01 -5.00
N PRO A 246 -24.62 -11.25 -5.45
CA PRO A 246 -23.59 -11.95 -6.21
C PRO A 246 -23.26 -11.20 -7.51
N VAL A 247 -21.96 -11.04 -7.79
CA VAL A 247 -21.43 -10.41 -9.00
C VAL A 247 -20.50 -11.41 -9.67
N SER A 248 -20.88 -11.91 -10.83
CA SER A 248 -20.08 -12.90 -11.55
C SER A 248 -18.73 -12.33 -12.02
N ILE A 249 -17.74 -13.20 -12.22
CA ILE A 249 -16.43 -12.80 -12.75
C ILE A 249 -16.56 -12.11 -14.12
N PRO A 250 -17.38 -12.59 -15.08
CA PRO A 250 -17.61 -11.88 -16.33
C PRO A 250 -18.20 -10.47 -16.12
N GLU A 251 -19.16 -10.30 -15.19
CA GLU A 251 -19.71 -8.98 -14.84
C GLU A 251 -18.65 -8.07 -14.23
N THR A 252 -17.84 -8.58 -13.28
CA THR A 252 -16.73 -7.84 -12.68
C THR A 252 -15.72 -7.37 -13.74
N ARG A 253 -15.40 -8.22 -14.72
CA ARG A 253 -14.52 -7.86 -15.85
C ARG A 253 -15.10 -6.75 -16.71
N ARG A 254 -16.41 -6.78 -17.00
CA ARG A 254 -17.09 -5.72 -17.78
C ARG A 254 -17.10 -4.40 -17.03
N ARG A 255 -17.36 -4.41 -15.71
CA ARG A 255 -17.46 -3.18 -14.87
C ARG A 255 -16.12 -2.55 -14.57
N PHE A 256 -15.10 -3.35 -14.24
CA PHE A 256 -13.85 -2.87 -13.65
C PHE A 256 -12.60 -3.27 -14.44
N GLY A 257 -12.74 -4.10 -15.46
CA GLY A 257 -11.64 -4.61 -16.26
C GLY A 257 -11.01 -5.90 -15.71
N ARG A 258 -10.25 -6.59 -16.57
CA ARG A 258 -9.67 -7.91 -16.28
C ARG A 258 -8.76 -7.90 -15.04
N ALA A 259 -7.87 -6.90 -14.95
CA ALA A 259 -6.89 -6.85 -13.86
C ALA A 259 -7.55 -6.66 -12.48
N VAL A 260 -8.65 -5.90 -12.41
CA VAL A 260 -9.41 -5.73 -11.16
C VAL A 260 -10.17 -7.01 -10.83
N ALA A 261 -10.82 -7.63 -11.81
CA ALA A 261 -11.54 -8.90 -11.58
C ALA A 261 -10.59 -9.99 -11.06
N GLU A 262 -9.38 -10.07 -11.62
CA GLU A 262 -8.33 -10.96 -11.14
C GLU A 262 -7.96 -10.64 -9.69
N ALA A 263 -7.70 -9.36 -9.37
CA ALA A 263 -7.32 -8.95 -8.02
C ALA A 263 -8.43 -9.24 -6.98
N MET A 264 -9.71 -9.16 -7.38
CA MET A 264 -10.85 -9.41 -6.48
C MET A 264 -11.14 -10.90 -6.23
N THR A 265 -10.45 -11.80 -6.90
CA THR A 265 -10.72 -13.25 -6.81
C THR A 265 -9.51 -14.08 -6.39
N PHE A 266 -8.35 -13.44 -6.16
CA PHE A 266 -7.12 -14.14 -5.76
C PHE A 266 -6.94 -14.14 -4.25
N SER A 267 -6.46 -15.26 -3.74
CA SER A 267 -6.19 -15.49 -2.32
C SER A 267 -4.79 -15.02 -1.94
N VAL A 268 -4.73 -14.15 -0.93
CA VAL A 268 -3.47 -13.79 -0.26
C VAL A 268 -3.73 -13.67 1.24
N ALA A 269 -3.51 -14.76 1.97
CA ALA A 269 -3.53 -14.79 3.43
C ALA A 269 -2.14 -14.43 3.94
N SER A 270 -1.94 -13.22 4.45
CA SER A 270 -0.64 -12.74 4.91
C SER A 270 -0.23 -13.41 6.22
N ALA A 271 1.00 -13.88 6.26
CA ALA A 271 1.75 -14.29 7.44
C ALA A 271 3.07 -13.53 7.50
N THR A 272 3.85 -13.70 8.55
CA THR A 272 5.17 -13.06 8.68
C THR A 272 6.16 -13.95 9.40
N ARG A 273 7.42 -13.84 9.03
CA ARG A 273 8.58 -14.42 9.74
C ARG A 273 9.08 -13.53 10.88
N TYR A 274 8.50 -12.34 11.01
CA TYR A 274 8.91 -11.32 11.99
C TYR A 274 7.71 -10.92 12.86
N PRO A 275 7.13 -11.88 13.62
CA PRO A 275 5.94 -11.60 14.44
C PRO A 275 6.21 -10.52 15.49
N GLU A 276 7.44 -10.40 15.97
CA GLU A 276 7.86 -9.38 16.93
C GLU A 276 7.72 -7.95 16.36
N PHE A 277 7.95 -7.77 15.06
CA PHE A 277 7.78 -6.48 14.39
C PHE A 277 6.30 -6.04 14.42
N ILE A 278 5.38 -6.96 14.11
CA ILE A 278 3.94 -6.70 14.16
C ILE A 278 3.46 -6.52 15.60
N ALA A 279 3.92 -7.36 16.54
CA ALA A 279 3.55 -7.29 17.96
C ALA A 279 4.03 -6.01 18.65
N GLY A 280 5.09 -5.39 18.14
CA GLY A 280 5.61 -4.11 18.63
C GLY A 280 4.77 -2.89 18.25
N TYR A 281 3.68 -3.06 17.47
CA TYR A 281 2.79 -1.99 17.05
C TYR A 281 1.39 -2.12 17.68
N SER A 282 0.86 -1.03 18.21
CA SER A 282 -0.51 -0.96 18.75
C SER A 282 -1.49 -0.49 17.69
N PHE A 283 -2.34 -1.40 17.20
CA PHE A 283 -3.33 -1.10 16.17
C PHE A 283 -4.46 -0.23 16.70
N LYS A 284 -4.83 0.80 15.94
CA LYS A 284 -6.01 1.65 16.20
C LYS A 284 -7.30 0.91 15.81
N HIS A 285 -7.25 0.12 14.76
CA HIS A 285 -8.37 -0.64 14.22
C HIS A 285 -8.02 -2.15 14.19
N PRO A 286 -8.03 -2.82 15.37
CA PRO A 286 -7.51 -4.18 15.50
C PRO A 286 -8.44 -5.27 14.98
N SER A 287 -9.66 -4.92 14.54
CA SER A 287 -10.63 -5.86 13.99
C SER A 287 -11.20 -5.38 12.65
N ILE A 288 -11.72 -6.32 11.86
CA ILE A 288 -12.35 -6.02 10.57
C ILE A 288 -13.55 -5.10 10.74
N ASP A 289 -14.36 -5.32 11.76
CA ASP A 289 -15.52 -4.48 12.04
C ASP A 289 -15.11 -3.05 12.40
N ALA A 290 -14.03 -2.89 13.19
CA ALA A 290 -13.48 -1.56 13.49
C ALA A 290 -12.98 -0.85 12.22
N MET A 291 -12.28 -1.56 11.33
CA MET A 291 -11.85 -1.02 10.05
C MET A 291 -13.03 -0.60 9.16
N ILE A 292 -14.07 -1.45 9.06
CA ILE A 292 -15.27 -1.16 8.28
C ILE A 292 -15.96 0.09 8.86
N ARG A 293 -16.28 0.09 10.16
CA ARG A 293 -16.97 1.21 10.84
C ARG A 293 -16.22 2.52 10.69
N ASN A 294 -14.87 2.51 10.79
CA ASN A 294 -14.05 3.71 10.60
C ASN A 294 -14.22 4.34 9.20
N ASN A 295 -14.48 3.51 8.19
CA ASN A 295 -14.51 3.92 6.79
C ASN A 295 -15.93 4.04 6.19
N LEU A 296 -16.98 3.72 6.96
CA LEU A 296 -18.36 3.95 6.53
C LEU A 296 -18.69 5.46 6.54
N PRO A 297 -19.53 5.94 5.60
CA PRO A 297 -20.09 7.29 5.66
C PRO A 297 -20.85 7.53 6.97
N ALA A 298 -20.87 8.77 7.46
CA ALA A 298 -21.47 9.12 8.75
C ALA A 298 -22.93 8.68 8.91
N GLY A 299 -23.72 8.61 7.84
CA GLY A 299 -25.11 8.15 7.84
C GLY A 299 -25.32 6.62 7.74
N ALA A 300 -24.27 5.85 7.59
CA ALA A 300 -24.32 4.38 7.46
C ALA A 300 -23.73 3.67 8.70
N ARG A 301 -23.46 4.41 9.76
CA ARG A 301 -22.97 3.91 11.04
C ARG A 301 -24.20 3.66 11.94
N SER A 302 -24.82 2.51 11.81
CA SER A 302 -25.85 2.06 12.75
C SER A 302 -25.25 1.29 13.93
#